data_a161d04b326ed477a9fce1f21cbf2d7c
#
_entry.id   a161d04b326ed477a9fce1f21cbf2d7c
#
_cell.length_a   1.000
_cell.length_b   1.000
_cell.length_c   1.000
_cell.angle_alpha   90.00
_cell.angle_beta   90.00
_cell.angle_gamma   90.00
#
_symmetry.space_group_name_H-M   'P 1'
#
loop_
_entity.id
_entity.type
_entity.pdbx_description
1 polymer ?
#
loop_
_entity_poly.entity_id
_entity_poly.type
_entity_poly.pdbx_seq_one_letter_code
_entity_poly.pdbx_strand_id
1 'polypeptide(L)'
;MNKLKQFFCIAILIVIYVYVCNITLLPNSVIIFEGEELNLKTVVGLKIKRANGTNMPVIQASNLGESEQSSKYETAGTFELNLNLFGTIPVKEIDVNVIPKTKVVPMGNLIGAKLYTSGVLVVGMSEIQGDDQQKHKPYEGSGIEEGDMIVEMDSKKIANTDELVETVNSSKGKVIQIKYVRNDETITTSIQPIKSEDNEYKLGLWVRDAAAGVGTLTFYEPSTGKFAALGHGIVDVDTGDIINIANGELVTSNLVAIK
;
A
#
# COMPACT_ATOMS: atom_id res chain seq x y z
N MET A 1 46.92 6.51 39.03
CA MET A 1 45.99 7.48 38.40
C MET A 1 45.10 8.02 39.52
N ASN A 2 45.07 9.33 39.76
CA ASN A 2 44.42 9.90 40.96
C ASN A 2 42.91 9.63 40.91
N LYS A 3 42.32 9.20 42.03
CA LYS A 3 40.86 8.92 42.16
C LYS A 3 39.97 10.06 41.62
N LEU A 4 40.44 11.30 41.73
CA LEU A 4 39.77 12.49 41.19
C LEU A 4 39.70 12.47 39.65
N LYS A 5 40.78 12.03 38.95
CA LYS A 5 40.79 11.92 37.47
C LYS A 5 39.81 10.81 37.00
N GLN A 6 39.74 9.70 37.73
CA GLN A 6 38.79 8.63 37.43
C GLN A 6 37.37 9.08 37.59
N PHE A 7 37.04 9.79 38.69
CA PHE A 7 35.71 10.37 38.91
C PHE A 7 35.29 11.33 37.79
N PHE A 8 36.23 12.19 37.35
CA PHE A 8 35.99 13.16 36.28
C PHE A 8 35.72 12.44 34.92
N CYS A 9 36.50 11.40 34.61
CA CYS A 9 36.26 10.60 33.41
C CYS A 9 34.90 9.90 33.41
N ILE A 10 34.49 9.33 34.54
CA ILE A 10 33.20 8.70 34.69
C ILE A 10 32.06 9.71 34.51
N ALA A 11 32.16 10.89 35.12
CA ALA A 11 31.17 11.95 34.97
C ALA A 11 31.01 12.40 33.50
N ILE A 12 32.11 12.55 32.76
CA ILE A 12 32.08 12.87 31.33
C ILE A 12 31.37 11.76 30.53
N LEU A 13 31.69 10.49 30.80
CA LEU A 13 31.05 9.36 30.12
C LEU A 13 29.54 9.33 30.37
N ILE A 14 29.10 9.63 31.60
CA ILE A 14 27.67 9.71 31.92
C ILE A 14 27.01 10.85 31.13
N VAL A 15 27.63 12.01 31.04
CA VAL A 15 27.11 13.14 30.26
C VAL A 15 27.00 12.77 28.80
N ILE A 16 28.02 12.15 28.20
CA ILE A 16 28.01 11.70 26.80
C ILE A 16 26.89 10.67 26.61
N TYR A 17 26.76 9.70 27.49
CA TYR A 17 25.70 8.69 27.43
C TYR A 17 24.30 9.31 27.45
N VAL A 18 24.04 10.25 28.33
CA VAL A 18 22.76 10.97 28.41
C VAL A 18 22.48 11.72 27.10
N TYR A 19 23.51 12.38 26.53
CA TYR A 19 23.35 13.05 25.23
C TYR A 19 23.03 12.09 24.10
N VAL A 20 23.73 10.98 23.98
CA VAL A 20 23.49 9.96 22.97
C VAL A 20 22.07 9.40 23.11
N CYS A 21 21.65 9.04 24.32
CA CYS A 21 20.30 8.55 24.56
C CYS A 21 19.22 9.57 24.16
N ASN A 22 19.41 10.84 24.45
CA ASN A 22 18.45 11.88 24.07
C ASN A 22 18.38 12.06 22.53
N ILE A 23 19.49 11.99 21.83
CA ILE A 23 19.53 12.11 20.36
C ILE A 23 18.87 10.89 19.70
N THR A 24 19.12 9.70 20.23
CA THR A 24 18.51 8.46 19.68
C THR A 24 17.00 8.36 19.91
N LEU A 25 16.49 8.96 20.98
CA LEU A 25 15.06 9.03 21.27
C LEU A 25 14.28 10.01 20.39
N LEU A 26 14.96 10.94 19.72
CA LEU A 26 14.29 11.85 18.79
C LEU A 26 13.79 11.07 17.56
N PRO A 27 12.60 11.37 17.02
CA PRO A 27 12.07 10.73 15.83
C PRO A 27 12.95 11.04 14.59
N ASN A 28 12.96 10.15 13.61
CA ASN A 28 13.62 10.40 12.32
C ASN A 28 12.73 11.21 11.38
N SER A 29 11.40 11.16 11.59
CA SER A 29 10.45 11.94 10.82
C SER A 29 9.35 12.47 11.72
N VAL A 30 8.81 13.65 11.37
CA VAL A 30 7.69 14.29 12.06
C VAL A 30 6.69 14.78 11.01
N ILE A 31 5.41 14.57 11.29
CA ILE A 31 4.32 15.09 10.46
C ILE A 31 3.65 16.22 11.24
N ILE A 32 3.50 17.38 10.59
CA ILE A 32 2.77 18.53 11.14
C ILE A 32 1.79 19.07 10.10
N PHE A 33 0.76 19.77 10.54
CA PHE A 33 -0.16 20.44 9.64
C PHE A 33 0.32 21.84 9.29
N GLU A 34 -0.04 22.31 8.09
CA GLU A 34 0.19 23.67 7.65
C GLU A 34 -0.35 24.68 8.66
N GLY A 35 0.48 25.66 9.03
CA GLY A 35 0.19 26.64 10.06
C GLY A 35 0.42 26.15 11.50
N GLU A 36 0.87 24.95 11.72
CA GLU A 36 1.28 24.44 13.04
C GLU A 36 2.75 24.71 13.34
N GLU A 37 3.06 24.74 14.62
CA GLU A 37 4.39 24.96 15.14
C GLU A 37 5.08 23.62 15.40
N LEU A 38 6.30 23.49 14.92
CA LEU A 38 7.11 22.33 15.26
C LEU A 38 7.73 22.51 16.65
N ASN A 39 7.30 21.70 17.60
CA ASN A 39 7.84 21.71 18.97
C ASN A 39 8.68 20.45 19.20
N LEU A 40 10.00 20.57 19.03
CA LEU A 40 10.96 19.50 19.32
C LEU A 40 11.63 19.79 20.66
N LYS A 41 11.38 18.97 21.66
CA LYS A 41 12.07 19.05 22.94
C LYS A 41 13.51 18.54 22.75
N THR A 42 14.47 19.45 22.71
CA THR A 42 15.88 19.13 22.59
C THR A 42 16.66 19.40 23.86
N VAL A 43 17.80 18.73 24.04
CA VAL A 43 18.70 18.94 25.18
C VAL A 43 19.53 20.20 24.95
N VAL A 44 19.96 20.84 26.04
CA VAL A 44 20.84 22.01 26.03
C VAL A 44 22.07 21.77 25.14
N GLY A 45 22.36 22.73 24.25
CA GLY A 45 23.50 22.65 23.32
C GLY A 45 23.21 22.08 21.94
N LEU A 46 21.99 21.52 21.69
CA LEU A 46 21.57 21.17 20.36
C LEU A 46 20.91 22.37 19.66
N LYS A 47 21.34 22.67 18.46
CA LYS A 47 20.74 23.72 17.59
C LYS A 47 20.21 23.10 16.33
N ILE A 48 19.03 23.51 15.94
CA ILE A 48 18.37 23.05 14.72
C ILE A 48 18.72 24.00 13.59
N LYS A 49 19.18 23.46 12.46
CA LYS A 49 19.39 24.18 11.21
C LYS A 49 18.66 23.46 10.08
N ARG A 50 18.17 24.21 9.11
CA ARG A 50 17.61 23.64 7.89
C ARG A 50 18.73 23.19 6.96
N ALA A 51 18.57 22.03 6.29
CA ALA A 51 19.57 21.46 5.40
C ALA A 51 19.75 22.28 4.10
N ASN A 52 18.67 22.91 3.58
CA ASN A 52 18.69 23.65 2.31
C ASN A 52 18.29 25.12 2.47
N GLY A 53 19.17 26.01 1.95
CA GLY A 53 19.20 27.45 2.14
C GLY A 53 18.07 28.29 1.52
N THR A 54 16.82 28.05 1.86
CA THR A 54 15.71 28.96 1.61
C THR A 54 15.31 29.67 2.91
N ASN A 55 15.16 31.00 2.82
CA ASN A 55 14.88 31.90 3.94
C ASN A 55 13.55 31.57 4.62
N MET A 56 13.58 30.71 5.61
CA MET A 56 12.52 30.62 6.63
C MET A 56 13.16 30.70 8.02
N PRO A 57 12.41 31.19 9.03
CA PRO A 57 12.97 31.46 10.34
C PRO A 57 13.57 30.20 10.96
N VAL A 58 14.77 30.36 11.48
CA VAL A 58 15.52 29.31 12.18
C VAL A 58 14.75 28.96 13.44
N ILE A 59 14.40 27.69 13.60
CA ILE A 59 13.87 27.18 14.86
C ILE A 59 15.02 27.28 15.87
N GLN A 60 14.97 28.24 16.78
CA GLN A 60 15.86 28.21 17.94
C GLN A 60 15.28 27.18 18.91
N ALA A 61 16.05 26.13 19.20
CA ALA A 61 15.76 25.27 20.31
C ALA A 61 15.66 26.14 21.56
N SER A 62 14.50 26.22 22.17
CA SER A 62 14.31 26.99 23.40
C SER A 62 15.17 26.38 24.50
N ASN A 63 16.26 27.03 24.83
CA ASN A 63 16.89 26.85 26.13
C ASN A 63 15.89 27.34 27.18
N LEU A 64 15.69 26.57 28.24
CA LEU A 64 14.91 26.98 29.41
C LEU A 64 15.22 28.44 29.77
N GLY A 65 14.38 29.38 29.37
CA GLY A 65 14.49 30.78 29.84
C GLY A 65 14.32 31.90 28.82
N GLU A 66 14.26 31.68 27.48
CA GLU A 66 14.12 32.77 26.53
C GLU A 66 13.03 32.56 25.49
N SER A 67 12.27 33.61 25.22
CA SER A 67 11.07 33.79 24.44
C SER A 67 10.95 32.87 23.20
N GLU A 68 9.83 32.16 23.16
CA GLU A 68 9.32 31.36 22.05
C GLU A 68 9.21 32.18 20.76
N GLN A 69 10.14 31.96 19.84
CA GLN A 69 9.94 32.33 18.45
C GLN A 69 9.60 31.04 17.71
N SER A 70 8.33 30.66 17.78
CA SER A 70 7.80 29.49 17.10
C SER A 70 7.75 29.75 15.60
N SER A 71 8.33 28.85 14.83
CA SER A 71 8.27 28.94 13.37
C SER A 71 7.08 28.18 12.86
N LYS A 72 6.11 28.92 12.29
CA LYS A 72 4.96 28.33 11.57
C LYS A 72 5.40 27.88 10.20
N TYR A 73 5.07 26.67 9.84
CA TYR A 73 5.22 26.16 8.50
C TYR A 73 3.98 26.49 7.67
N GLU A 74 4.05 27.53 6.85
CA GLU A 74 2.91 28.06 6.10
C GLU A 74 2.66 27.36 4.77
N THR A 75 3.58 26.51 4.32
CA THR A 75 3.47 25.79 3.04
C THR A 75 3.70 24.30 3.20
N ALA A 76 2.82 23.52 2.56
CA ALA A 76 2.97 22.07 2.51
C ALA A 76 4.26 21.66 1.77
N GLY A 77 4.90 20.59 2.23
CA GLY A 77 6.13 20.07 1.65
C GLY A 77 6.96 19.27 2.64
N THR A 78 8.04 18.67 2.16
CA THR A 78 9.02 17.97 3.00
C THR A 78 10.23 18.85 3.20
N PHE A 79 10.65 18.99 4.46
CA PHE A 79 11.80 19.78 4.87
C PHE A 79 12.73 18.94 5.72
N GLU A 80 14.03 19.06 5.48
CA GLU A 80 15.05 18.38 6.26
C GLU A 80 15.60 19.33 7.32
N LEU A 81 15.64 18.88 8.57
CA LEU A 81 16.21 19.61 9.70
C LEU A 81 17.46 18.90 10.19
N ASN A 82 18.57 19.62 10.24
CA ASN A 82 19.82 19.14 10.80
C ASN A 82 19.96 19.58 12.27
N LEU A 83 20.02 18.61 13.17
CA LEU A 83 20.42 18.85 14.56
C LEU A 83 21.92 18.92 14.63
N ASN A 84 22.43 20.07 15.10
CA ASN A 84 23.85 20.30 15.27
C ASN A 84 24.22 20.49 16.74
N LEU A 85 25.21 19.76 17.21
CA LEU A 85 25.81 19.97 18.53
C LEU A 85 26.63 21.25 18.51
N PHE A 86 26.36 22.15 19.46
CA PHE A 86 26.93 23.49 19.54
C PHE A 86 26.79 24.33 18.25
N GLY A 87 25.82 23.94 17.37
CA GLY A 87 25.55 24.65 16.13
C GLY A 87 26.50 24.37 14.96
N THR A 88 27.48 23.47 15.12
CA THR A 88 28.51 23.16 14.11
C THR A 88 28.61 21.69 13.73
N ILE A 89 28.46 20.78 14.67
CA ILE A 89 28.65 19.34 14.45
C ILE A 89 27.28 18.69 14.17
N PRO A 90 27.01 18.20 12.95
CA PRO A 90 25.74 17.51 12.66
C PRO A 90 25.69 16.19 13.42
N VAL A 91 24.61 15.94 14.14
CA VAL A 91 24.41 14.72 14.96
C VAL A 91 23.20 13.91 14.58
N LYS A 92 22.18 14.54 14.00
CA LYS A 92 20.97 13.86 13.53
C LYS A 92 20.24 14.69 12.47
N GLU A 93 19.61 14.01 11.53
CA GLU A 93 18.72 14.56 10.53
C GLU A 93 17.28 14.13 10.85
N ILE A 94 16.32 15.06 10.67
CA ILE A 94 14.89 14.82 10.91
C ILE A 94 14.11 15.35 9.72
N ASP A 95 13.32 14.47 9.10
CA ASP A 95 12.40 14.83 8.04
C ASP A 95 11.11 15.41 8.61
N VAL A 96 10.77 16.64 8.22
CA VAL A 96 9.50 17.28 8.58
C VAL A 96 8.59 17.31 7.38
N ASN A 97 7.51 16.56 7.45
CA ASN A 97 6.47 16.52 6.43
C ASN A 97 5.33 17.46 6.84
N VAL A 98 5.22 18.59 6.16
CA VAL A 98 4.12 19.54 6.36
C VAL A 98 2.98 19.18 5.40
N ILE A 99 1.84 18.78 5.95
CA ILE A 99 0.68 18.40 5.18
C ILE A 99 -0.40 19.51 5.26
N PRO A 100 -1.13 19.80 4.15
CA PRO A 100 -2.16 20.81 4.16
C PRO A 100 -3.33 20.40 5.06
N LYS A 101 -3.95 21.37 5.72
CA LYS A 101 -5.20 21.14 6.46
C LYS A 101 -6.34 20.93 5.46
N THR A 102 -6.80 19.70 5.38
CA THR A 102 -7.90 19.33 4.48
C THR A 102 -9.22 19.33 5.23
N LYS A 103 -10.23 19.99 4.65
CA LYS A 103 -11.60 19.97 5.18
C LYS A 103 -12.33 18.78 4.56
N VAL A 104 -12.85 17.91 5.41
CA VAL A 104 -13.64 16.76 5.00
C VAL A 104 -15.06 16.83 5.57
N VAL A 105 -16.00 16.27 4.84
CA VAL A 105 -17.37 16.08 5.31
C VAL A 105 -17.47 14.65 5.84
N PRO A 106 -17.73 14.44 7.15
CA PRO A 106 -17.95 13.12 7.68
C PRO A 106 -19.23 12.54 7.10
N MET A 107 -19.19 11.24 6.80
CA MET A 107 -20.31 10.51 6.22
C MET A 107 -20.57 9.22 7.00
N GLY A 108 -21.68 8.54 6.70
CA GLY A 108 -22.07 7.28 7.33
C GLY A 108 -22.93 6.44 6.37
N ASN A 109 -22.87 6.76 5.08
CA ASN A 109 -23.71 6.11 4.08
C ASN A 109 -23.22 4.69 3.81
N LEU A 110 -24.15 3.74 3.77
CA LEU A 110 -23.89 2.38 3.29
C LEU A 110 -23.54 2.43 1.80
N ILE A 111 -22.44 1.77 1.43
CA ILE A 111 -21.98 1.66 0.06
C ILE A 111 -21.74 0.20 -0.30
N GLY A 112 -21.93 -0.13 -1.58
CA GLY A 112 -21.36 -1.32 -2.19
C GLY A 112 -20.01 -0.98 -2.80
N ALA A 113 -19.03 -1.86 -2.66
CA ALA A 113 -17.76 -1.80 -3.36
C ALA A 113 -17.71 -2.94 -4.38
N LYS A 114 -17.45 -2.63 -5.64
CA LYS A 114 -17.20 -3.59 -6.69
C LYS A 114 -15.75 -3.44 -7.12
N LEU A 115 -14.99 -4.48 -6.98
CA LEU A 115 -13.54 -4.47 -7.12
C LEU A 115 -13.14 -5.42 -8.24
N TYR A 116 -12.23 -4.98 -9.08
CA TYR A 116 -11.74 -5.72 -10.23
C TYR A 116 -10.28 -6.07 -10.06
N THR A 117 -9.93 -7.31 -10.39
CA THR A 117 -8.55 -7.80 -10.36
C THR A 117 -7.74 -7.31 -11.56
N SER A 118 -6.41 -7.40 -11.48
CA SER A 118 -5.51 -7.03 -12.60
C SER A 118 -5.39 -8.10 -13.70
N GLY A 119 -6.25 -9.09 -13.66
CA GLY A 119 -6.31 -10.24 -14.54
C GLY A 119 -7.44 -11.15 -14.09
N VAL A 120 -7.37 -12.43 -14.40
CA VAL A 120 -8.41 -13.41 -14.05
C VAL A 120 -7.83 -14.41 -13.05
N LEU A 121 -8.38 -14.41 -11.82
CA LEU A 121 -7.94 -15.29 -10.74
C LEU A 121 -8.46 -16.71 -10.94
N VAL A 122 -7.60 -17.70 -10.83
CA VAL A 122 -7.98 -19.12 -10.83
C VAL A 122 -8.40 -19.48 -9.41
N VAL A 123 -9.66 -19.88 -9.24
CA VAL A 123 -10.26 -20.23 -7.94
C VAL A 123 -10.58 -21.71 -7.81
N GLY A 124 -10.32 -22.49 -8.85
CA GLY A 124 -10.52 -23.94 -8.83
C GLY A 124 -10.30 -24.57 -10.19
N MET A 125 -10.35 -25.89 -10.22
CA MET A 125 -10.22 -26.69 -11.44
C MET A 125 -11.19 -27.86 -11.43
N SER A 126 -11.71 -28.22 -12.62
CA SER A 126 -12.60 -29.36 -12.76
C SER A 126 -12.44 -30.07 -14.09
N GLU A 127 -12.80 -31.34 -14.11
CA GLU A 127 -12.90 -32.12 -15.35
C GLU A 127 -13.98 -31.52 -16.28
N ILE A 128 -13.72 -31.60 -17.57
CA ILE A 128 -14.65 -31.20 -18.62
C ILE A 128 -15.18 -32.44 -19.31
N GLN A 129 -16.49 -32.52 -19.48
CA GLN A 129 -17.10 -33.50 -20.36
C GLN A 129 -16.93 -33.05 -21.80
N GLY A 130 -16.15 -33.80 -22.57
CA GLY A 130 -15.87 -33.50 -23.99
C GLY A 130 -17.02 -33.90 -24.90
N ASP A 131 -17.03 -33.38 -26.14
CA ASP A 131 -17.95 -33.76 -27.20
C ASP A 131 -17.77 -35.24 -27.64
N ASP A 132 -16.66 -35.84 -27.27
CA ASP A 132 -16.36 -37.30 -27.41
C ASP A 132 -16.94 -38.16 -26.27
N GLN A 133 -17.73 -37.57 -25.36
CA GLN A 133 -18.33 -38.21 -24.20
C GLN A 133 -17.29 -38.70 -23.15
N GLN A 134 -16.03 -38.24 -23.23
CA GLN A 134 -14.99 -38.55 -22.26
C GLN A 134 -14.74 -37.36 -21.34
N LYS A 135 -14.15 -37.64 -20.17
CA LYS A 135 -13.70 -36.61 -19.23
C LYS A 135 -12.29 -36.23 -19.51
N HIS A 136 -12.05 -34.93 -19.59
CA HIS A 136 -10.74 -34.35 -19.89
C HIS A 136 -10.30 -33.38 -18.80
N LYS A 137 -9.00 -33.27 -18.59
CA LYS A 137 -8.34 -32.30 -17.70
C LYS A 137 -7.31 -31.48 -18.48
N PRO A 138 -7.73 -30.49 -19.27
CA PRO A 138 -6.82 -29.71 -20.11
C PRO A 138 -5.72 -29.01 -19.33
N TYR A 139 -5.98 -28.65 -18.07
CA TYR A 139 -5.04 -27.99 -17.16
C TYR A 139 -3.94 -28.95 -16.64
N GLU A 140 -4.10 -30.27 -16.76
CA GLU A 140 -3.12 -31.24 -16.23
C GLU A 140 -1.78 -31.08 -16.93
N GLY A 141 -0.71 -30.97 -16.13
CA GLY A 141 0.63 -30.74 -16.65
C GLY A 141 0.95 -29.28 -17.04
N SER A 142 -0.01 -28.36 -16.95
CA SER A 142 0.22 -26.92 -17.20
C SER A 142 0.98 -26.22 -16.06
N GLY A 143 0.92 -26.77 -14.85
CA GLY A 143 1.46 -26.13 -13.66
C GLY A 143 0.62 -24.98 -13.11
N ILE A 144 -0.56 -24.70 -13.68
CA ILE A 144 -1.51 -23.73 -13.12
C ILE A 144 -2.15 -24.32 -11.86
N GLU A 145 -2.30 -23.49 -10.83
CA GLU A 145 -2.87 -23.82 -9.53
C GLU A 145 -3.90 -22.77 -9.09
N GLU A 146 -4.67 -23.10 -8.06
CA GLU A 146 -5.55 -22.12 -7.41
C GLU A 146 -4.71 -20.98 -6.81
N GLY A 147 -5.20 -19.74 -6.96
CA GLY A 147 -4.49 -18.53 -6.58
C GLY A 147 -3.68 -17.87 -7.71
N ASP A 148 -3.49 -18.54 -8.84
CA ASP A 148 -2.80 -17.96 -9.99
C ASP A 148 -3.65 -16.87 -10.68
N MET A 149 -3.00 -15.78 -11.06
CA MET A 149 -3.63 -14.68 -11.78
C MET A 149 -3.27 -14.74 -13.27
N ILE A 150 -4.19 -15.13 -14.14
CA ILE A 150 -4.00 -15.13 -15.59
C ILE A 150 -4.03 -13.70 -16.10
N VAL A 151 -2.95 -13.24 -16.73
CA VAL A 151 -2.78 -11.85 -17.18
C VAL A 151 -2.62 -11.71 -18.70
N GLU A 152 -2.25 -12.80 -19.42
CA GLU A 152 -2.05 -12.76 -20.86
C GLU A 152 -2.30 -14.14 -21.48
N MET A 153 -2.91 -14.16 -22.66
CA MET A 153 -3.11 -15.36 -23.48
C MET A 153 -2.75 -15.03 -24.94
N ASP A 154 -1.88 -15.82 -25.57
CA ASP A 154 -1.38 -15.62 -26.95
C ASP A 154 -0.95 -14.17 -27.22
N SER A 155 -0.20 -13.56 -26.27
CA SER A 155 0.26 -12.17 -26.33
C SER A 155 -0.83 -11.10 -26.25
N LYS A 156 -2.10 -11.47 -25.98
CA LYS A 156 -3.21 -10.58 -25.70
C LYS A 156 -3.38 -10.47 -24.18
N LYS A 157 -3.38 -9.24 -23.65
CA LYS A 157 -3.70 -9.02 -22.22
C LYS A 157 -5.13 -9.47 -21.93
N ILE A 158 -5.32 -10.10 -20.79
CA ILE A 158 -6.60 -10.57 -20.29
C ILE A 158 -6.93 -9.78 -19.03
N ALA A 159 -7.97 -8.95 -19.11
CA ALA A 159 -8.41 -8.11 -18.00
C ALA A 159 -9.64 -8.66 -17.25
N ASN A 160 -10.44 -9.49 -17.91
CA ASN A 160 -11.68 -10.02 -17.37
C ASN A 160 -12.00 -11.43 -17.92
N THR A 161 -12.99 -12.07 -17.31
CA THR A 161 -13.42 -13.42 -17.64
C THR A 161 -13.98 -13.50 -19.06
N ASP A 162 -14.69 -12.48 -19.53
CA ASP A 162 -15.25 -12.48 -20.89
C ASP A 162 -14.16 -12.54 -21.97
N GLU A 163 -13.08 -11.74 -21.79
CA GLU A 163 -11.92 -11.77 -22.69
C GLU A 163 -11.21 -13.13 -22.67
N LEU A 164 -11.12 -13.77 -21.50
CA LEU A 164 -10.55 -15.10 -21.37
C LEU A 164 -11.40 -16.11 -22.18
N VAL A 165 -12.70 -16.13 -21.95
CA VAL A 165 -13.65 -17.05 -22.62
C VAL A 165 -13.62 -16.84 -24.14
N GLU A 166 -13.65 -15.58 -24.59
CA GLU A 166 -13.55 -15.25 -26.02
C GLU A 166 -12.25 -15.78 -26.64
N THR A 167 -11.12 -15.59 -25.94
CA THR A 167 -9.81 -16.03 -26.43
C THR A 167 -9.73 -17.54 -26.50
N VAL A 168 -10.24 -18.25 -25.49
CA VAL A 168 -10.30 -19.71 -25.47
C VAL A 168 -11.15 -20.24 -26.61
N ASN A 169 -12.34 -19.71 -26.82
CA ASN A 169 -13.22 -20.13 -27.93
C ASN A 169 -12.63 -19.82 -29.30
N SER A 170 -11.97 -18.67 -29.47
CA SER A 170 -11.33 -18.25 -30.72
C SER A 170 -10.17 -19.14 -31.11
N SER A 171 -9.55 -19.85 -30.18
CA SER A 171 -8.45 -20.78 -30.44
C SER A 171 -8.88 -22.01 -31.25
N LYS A 172 -10.19 -22.36 -31.20
CA LYS A 172 -10.76 -23.56 -31.85
C LYS A 172 -10.01 -24.84 -31.49
N GLY A 173 -9.62 -24.97 -30.21
CA GLY A 173 -8.91 -26.14 -29.68
C GLY A 173 -7.42 -26.18 -30.01
N LYS A 174 -6.84 -25.10 -30.56
CA LYS A 174 -5.38 -25.00 -30.69
C LYS A 174 -4.76 -24.70 -29.32
N VAL A 175 -3.51 -25.11 -29.16
CA VAL A 175 -2.73 -24.79 -27.96
C VAL A 175 -2.63 -23.28 -27.78
N ILE A 176 -2.91 -22.80 -26.58
CA ILE A 176 -2.85 -21.40 -26.18
C ILE A 176 -1.67 -21.22 -25.24
N GLN A 177 -0.85 -20.20 -25.47
CA GLN A 177 0.18 -19.79 -24.52
C GLN A 177 -0.47 -18.90 -23.45
N ILE A 178 -0.24 -19.22 -22.17
CA ILE A 178 -0.82 -18.51 -21.03
C ILE A 178 0.31 -17.95 -20.16
N LYS A 179 0.24 -16.66 -19.82
CA LYS A 179 1.05 -16.07 -18.75
C LYS A 179 0.19 -15.83 -17.53
N TYR A 180 0.69 -16.26 -16.40
CA TYR A 180 0.06 -16.03 -15.11
C TYR A 180 1.09 -15.54 -14.08
N VAL A 181 0.61 -14.90 -13.04
CA VAL A 181 1.41 -14.38 -11.93
C VAL A 181 1.13 -15.24 -10.70
N ARG A 182 2.18 -15.72 -10.05
CA ARG A 182 2.18 -16.42 -8.76
C ARG A 182 3.29 -15.84 -7.90
N ASN A 183 2.99 -15.37 -6.68
CA ASN A 183 3.96 -14.77 -5.77
C ASN A 183 4.83 -13.68 -6.42
N ASP A 184 4.21 -12.78 -7.18
CA ASP A 184 4.84 -11.69 -7.94
C ASP A 184 5.78 -12.15 -9.08
N GLU A 185 5.86 -13.45 -9.36
CA GLU A 185 6.61 -14.00 -10.49
C GLU A 185 5.69 -14.28 -11.68
N THR A 186 6.11 -13.88 -12.87
CA THR A 186 5.39 -14.17 -14.11
C THR A 186 5.87 -15.49 -14.69
N ILE A 187 4.95 -16.42 -14.82
CA ILE A 187 5.21 -17.77 -15.36
C ILE A 187 4.47 -17.94 -16.68
N THR A 188 5.09 -18.63 -17.62
CA THR A 188 4.49 -18.93 -18.93
C THR A 188 4.30 -20.42 -19.09
N THR A 189 3.11 -20.82 -19.53
CA THR A 189 2.75 -22.20 -19.82
C THR A 189 1.91 -22.30 -21.09
N SER A 190 1.47 -23.50 -21.41
CA SER A 190 0.61 -23.75 -22.57
C SER A 190 -0.48 -24.75 -22.21
N ILE A 191 -1.71 -24.48 -22.65
CA ILE A 191 -2.84 -25.40 -22.48
C ILE A 191 -3.54 -25.60 -23.83
N GLN A 192 -3.97 -26.80 -24.10
CA GLN A 192 -4.85 -27.08 -25.23
C GLN A 192 -6.29 -27.16 -24.76
N PRO A 193 -7.18 -26.24 -25.17
CA PRO A 193 -8.59 -26.30 -24.82
C PRO A 193 -9.29 -27.52 -25.39
N ILE A 194 -10.23 -28.05 -24.64
CA ILE A 194 -11.08 -29.18 -25.08
C ILE A 194 -12.46 -28.67 -25.44
N LYS A 195 -13.00 -29.20 -26.54
CA LYS A 195 -14.36 -28.92 -26.95
C LYS A 195 -15.36 -29.68 -26.06
N SER A 196 -16.19 -28.94 -25.34
CA SER A 196 -17.20 -29.51 -24.43
C SER A 196 -18.50 -29.92 -25.18
N GLU A 197 -19.35 -30.67 -24.52
CA GLU A 197 -20.69 -31.05 -25.03
C GLU A 197 -21.56 -29.85 -25.42
N ASP A 198 -21.34 -28.67 -24.77
CA ASP A 198 -22.03 -27.41 -25.08
C ASP A 198 -21.54 -26.76 -26.37
N ASN A 199 -20.61 -27.39 -27.09
CA ASN A 199 -19.95 -26.90 -28.29
C ASN A 199 -19.02 -25.68 -28.08
N GLU A 200 -18.60 -25.46 -26.85
CA GLU A 200 -17.63 -24.43 -26.43
C GLU A 200 -16.27 -25.05 -26.11
N TYR A 201 -15.20 -24.25 -26.29
CA TYR A 201 -13.88 -24.66 -25.85
C TYR A 201 -13.61 -24.23 -24.42
N LYS A 202 -13.08 -25.15 -23.60
CA LYS A 202 -12.86 -24.93 -22.17
C LYS A 202 -11.49 -25.40 -21.74
N LEU A 203 -10.95 -24.75 -20.67
CA LEU A 203 -9.68 -25.09 -20.04
C LEU A 203 -9.83 -25.95 -18.79
N GLY A 204 -11.05 -26.05 -18.23
CA GLY A 204 -11.31 -26.72 -16.95
C GLY A 204 -10.90 -25.88 -15.74
N LEU A 205 -10.74 -24.58 -15.91
CA LEU A 205 -10.43 -23.63 -14.86
C LEU A 205 -11.69 -22.90 -14.40
N TRP A 206 -11.90 -22.82 -13.09
CA TRP A 206 -12.87 -21.93 -12.49
C TRP A 206 -12.16 -20.61 -12.22
N VAL A 207 -12.74 -19.52 -12.67
CA VAL A 207 -12.07 -18.22 -12.67
C VAL A 207 -12.96 -17.10 -12.14
N ARG A 208 -12.33 -16.06 -11.61
CA ARG A 208 -12.99 -14.86 -11.08
C ARG A 208 -12.16 -13.62 -11.43
N ASP A 209 -12.83 -12.54 -11.79
CA ASP A 209 -12.19 -11.25 -12.14
C ASP A 209 -12.73 -10.08 -11.34
N ALA A 210 -13.70 -10.31 -10.46
CA ALA A 210 -14.29 -9.30 -9.61
C ALA A 210 -14.69 -9.84 -8.24
N ALA A 211 -14.61 -8.98 -7.25
CA ALA A 211 -15.16 -9.20 -5.93
C ALA A 211 -16.10 -8.05 -5.56
N ALA A 212 -17.12 -8.34 -4.77
CA ALA A 212 -18.05 -7.35 -4.27
C ALA A 212 -18.12 -7.38 -2.74
N GLY A 213 -18.24 -6.21 -2.15
CA GLY A 213 -18.37 -6.06 -0.70
C GLY A 213 -19.33 -4.93 -0.35
N VAL A 214 -19.61 -4.80 0.92
CA VAL A 214 -20.34 -3.65 1.48
C VAL A 214 -19.46 -2.93 2.49
N GLY A 215 -19.65 -1.63 2.60
CA GLY A 215 -18.87 -0.80 3.51
C GLY A 215 -19.61 0.47 3.89
N THR A 216 -18.93 1.30 4.68
CA THR A 216 -19.45 2.60 5.07
C THR A 216 -18.51 3.69 4.59
N LEU A 217 -19.03 4.63 3.82
CA LEU A 217 -18.28 5.82 3.41
C LEU A 217 -17.96 6.64 4.65
N THR A 218 -16.66 6.85 4.92
CA THR A 218 -16.18 7.51 6.14
C THR A 218 -16.17 9.02 6.00
N PHE A 219 -15.65 9.51 4.87
CA PHE A 219 -15.63 10.94 4.58
C PHE A 219 -15.55 11.22 3.08
N TYR A 220 -15.90 12.44 2.74
CA TYR A 220 -15.77 13.04 1.41
C TYR A 220 -15.04 14.37 1.53
N GLU A 221 -14.12 14.65 0.61
CA GLU A 221 -13.38 15.89 0.49
C GLU A 221 -13.96 16.74 -0.66
N PRO A 222 -14.69 17.83 -0.36
CA PRO A 222 -15.36 18.62 -1.40
C PRO A 222 -14.43 19.31 -2.39
N SER A 223 -13.19 19.63 -1.96
CA SER A 223 -12.23 20.38 -2.77
C SER A 223 -11.64 19.54 -3.91
N THR A 224 -11.49 18.23 -3.73
CA THR A 224 -10.87 17.34 -4.71
C THR A 224 -11.83 16.29 -5.26
N GLY A 225 -13.01 16.13 -4.65
CA GLY A 225 -13.95 15.06 -4.95
C GLY A 225 -13.50 13.70 -4.42
N LYS A 226 -12.40 13.62 -3.67
CA LYS A 226 -11.91 12.38 -3.08
C LYS A 226 -12.79 11.94 -1.93
N PHE A 227 -12.87 10.64 -1.73
CA PHE A 227 -13.57 10.02 -0.61
C PHE A 227 -12.74 8.88 -0.04
N ALA A 228 -13.05 8.49 1.18
CA ALA A 228 -12.45 7.31 1.79
C ALA A 228 -13.49 6.54 2.62
N ALA A 229 -13.25 5.25 2.73
CA ALA A 229 -13.98 4.35 3.60
C ALA A 229 -12.97 3.51 4.38
N LEU A 230 -13.25 3.26 5.65
CA LEU A 230 -12.50 2.30 6.44
C LEU A 230 -13.01 0.90 6.10
N GLY A 231 -12.08 -0.02 5.90
CA GLY A 231 -12.36 -1.40 5.58
C GLY A 231 -11.20 -2.30 6.01
N HIS A 232 -11.32 -3.57 5.73
CA HIS A 232 -10.27 -4.58 5.88
C HIS A 232 -9.89 -5.12 4.50
N GLY A 233 -8.78 -5.85 4.42
CA GLY A 233 -8.36 -6.53 3.20
C GLY A 233 -9.48 -7.45 2.68
N ILE A 234 -9.71 -7.42 1.38
CA ILE A 234 -10.69 -8.29 0.74
C ILE A 234 -9.98 -9.58 0.38
N VAL A 235 -10.52 -10.67 0.91
CA VAL A 235 -10.00 -12.02 0.77
C VAL A 235 -10.89 -12.78 -0.20
N ASP A 236 -10.32 -13.54 -1.10
CA ASP A 236 -11.07 -14.47 -1.92
C ASP A 236 -11.60 -15.62 -1.02
N VAL A 237 -12.89 -15.96 -1.18
CA VAL A 237 -13.55 -16.95 -0.31
C VAL A 237 -13.09 -18.38 -0.60
N ASP A 238 -12.60 -18.65 -1.79
CA ASP A 238 -12.23 -19.99 -2.23
C ASP A 238 -10.75 -20.28 -1.93
N THR A 239 -9.86 -19.30 -2.19
CA THR A 239 -8.41 -19.44 -1.95
C THR A 239 -7.97 -18.99 -0.56
N GLY A 240 -8.71 -18.08 0.08
CA GLY A 240 -8.32 -17.47 1.37
C GLY A 240 -7.26 -16.37 1.25
N ASP A 241 -6.79 -16.04 0.07
CA ASP A 241 -5.74 -15.05 -0.17
C ASP A 241 -6.30 -13.64 -0.35
N ILE A 242 -5.48 -12.63 -0.06
CA ILE A 242 -5.84 -11.23 -0.32
C ILE A 242 -5.85 -10.99 -1.82
N ILE A 243 -6.97 -10.46 -2.32
CA ILE A 243 -7.15 -10.18 -3.75
C ILE A 243 -6.34 -8.94 -4.14
N ASN A 244 -5.49 -9.07 -5.16
CA ASN A 244 -4.80 -7.95 -5.80
C ASN A 244 -5.77 -7.17 -6.70
N ILE A 245 -6.11 -5.97 -6.27
CA ILE A 245 -7.11 -5.12 -6.91
C ILE A 245 -6.44 -4.13 -7.86
N ALA A 246 -6.88 -4.11 -9.11
CA ALA A 246 -6.45 -3.14 -10.11
C ALA A 246 -7.24 -1.83 -10.02
N ASN A 247 -8.56 -1.94 -9.92
CA ASN A 247 -9.48 -0.81 -9.78
C ASN A 247 -10.77 -1.23 -9.08
N GLY A 248 -11.64 -0.26 -8.82
CA GLY A 248 -12.93 -0.52 -8.21
C GLY A 248 -13.87 0.66 -8.37
N GLU A 249 -15.13 0.40 -8.14
CA GLU A 249 -16.19 1.40 -8.14
C GLU A 249 -17.04 1.30 -6.89
N LEU A 250 -17.50 2.45 -6.40
CA LEU A 250 -18.52 2.50 -5.36
C LEU A 250 -19.89 2.59 -6.00
N VAL A 251 -20.79 1.77 -5.50
CA VAL A 251 -22.18 1.74 -5.94
C VAL A 251 -23.11 2.01 -4.76
N THR A 252 -24.26 2.57 -5.05
CA THR A 252 -25.30 2.74 -4.04
C THR A 252 -25.75 1.38 -3.53
N SER A 253 -25.86 1.24 -2.20
CA SER A 253 -26.32 0.03 -1.56
C SER A 253 -27.61 0.32 -0.78
N ASN A 254 -28.59 -0.56 -0.90
CA ASN A 254 -29.82 -0.50 -0.12
C ASN A 254 -29.88 -1.68 0.84
N LEU A 255 -30.10 -1.39 2.12
CA LEU A 255 -30.30 -2.41 3.12
C LEU A 255 -31.70 -3.03 2.93
N VAL A 256 -31.76 -4.30 2.54
CA VAL A 256 -33.01 -5.02 2.30
C VAL A 256 -33.52 -5.71 3.55
N ALA A 257 -32.62 -6.26 4.38
CA ALA A 257 -32.96 -6.92 5.64
C ALA A 257 -31.78 -6.97 6.61
N ILE A 258 -32.08 -7.02 7.89
CA ILE A 258 -31.14 -7.35 8.97
C ILE A 258 -31.61 -8.70 9.54
N LYS A 259 -30.73 -9.69 9.57
CA LYS A 259 -31.00 -11.01 10.19
C LYS A 259 -30.42 -11.06 11.58
#